data_606d25faf386c909ce878a700f37142b
#
_entry.id   606d25faf386c909ce878a700f37142b
#
_cell.length_a   1.000
_cell.length_b   1.000
_cell.length_c   1.000
_cell.angle_alpha   90.00
_cell.angle_beta   90.00
_cell.angle_gamma   90.00
#
_symmetry.space_group_name_H-M   'P 1'
#
loop_
_entity.id
_entity.type
_entity.pdbx_description
1 polymer ?
#
loop_
_entity_poly.entity_id
_entity_poly.type
_entity_poly.pdbx_seq_one_letter_code
_entity_poly.pdbx_strand_id
1 'polypeptide(L)'
;MLKDTRFTFVGSGVMAEAMMKGLMQHAGVMPDHIVASEPRPERGEELKLKYGVRPTTDNVIAIDGAHIVVLSVKPQVLHGVMEQLAGRITPEALVLSIVAGAQIETIARMLQHAAIVRAMPNTPAQIGLGMTVWTCTPTLSEPQRQQAQTVFGSFGEEVYVDDERYLDMATALSGTGPAYVFIFMESMVDAGVHLGFSRYVAEKLVYQTVRGSVEYARQAGRHLATLRNQVTSPGGTSAEALYHIEKGGLRTVMSRSIWAAYQKSRKLGRGIVED
;
A
#
# COMPACT_ATOMS: atom_id res chain seq x y z
N MET A 1 -22.31 -2.85 -2.97
CA MET A 1 -21.56 -3.68 -3.92
C MET A 1 -20.80 -4.82 -3.24
N LEU A 2 -20.17 -4.61 -2.08
CA LEU A 2 -19.43 -5.66 -1.34
C LEU A 2 -20.12 -6.14 -0.05
N LYS A 3 -21.33 -5.70 0.22
CA LYS A 3 -22.05 -5.96 1.49
C LYS A 3 -22.19 -7.45 1.82
N ASP A 4 -22.45 -8.27 0.80
CA ASP A 4 -22.65 -9.72 0.95
C ASP A 4 -21.39 -10.52 0.53
N THR A 5 -20.27 -9.82 0.31
CA THR A 5 -19.01 -10.44 -0.11
C THR A 5 -18.23 -10.97 1.10
N ARG A 6 -17.85 -12.23 1.05
CA ARG A 6 -17.02 -12.86 2.09
C ARG A 6 -15.55 -12.73 1.72
N PHE A 7 -14.78 -12.20 2.65
CA PHE A 7 -13.35 -11.96 2.51
C PHE A 7 -12.56 -12.92 3.40
N THR A 8 -11.47 -13.41 2.86
CA THR A 8 -10.43 -14.07 3.66
C THR A 8 -9.11 -13.35 3.49
N PHE A 9 -8.51 -12.95 4.59
CA PHE A 9 -7.16 -12.41 4.62
C PHE A 9 -6.20 -13.50 5.06
N VAL A 10 -5.33 -13.93 4.16
CA VAL A 10 -4.25 -14.87 4.45
C VAL A 10 -3.02 -14.05 4.84
N GLY A 11 -2.74 -14.04 6.16
CA GLY A 11 -1.84 -13.07 6.79
C GLY A 11 -2.59 -11.81 7.24
N SER A 12 -2.58 -11.54 8.54
CA SER A 12 -3.36 -10.46 9.17
C SER A 12 -2.46 -9.38 9.79
N GLY A 13 -1.45 -8.96 9.02
CA GLY A 13 -0.54 -7.87 9.37
C GLY A 13 -1.19 -6.49 9.30
N VAL A 14 -0.38 -5.44 9.48
CA VAL A 14 -0.82 -4.03 9.54
C VAL A 14 -1.58 -3.61 8.27
N MET A 15 -1.15 -4.05 7.08
CA MET A 15 -1.82 -3.70 5.84
C MET A 15 -3.16 -4.41 5.69
N ALA A 16 -3.24 -5.70 6.04
CA ALA A 16 -4.51 -6.44 6.07
C ALA A 16 -5.51 -5.78 7.03
N GLU A 17 -5.05 -5.36 8.21
CA GLU A 17 -5.88 -4.62 9.17
C GLU A 17 -6.41 -3.30 8.60
N ALA A 18 -5.57 -2.53 7.89
CA ALA A 18 -5.99 -1.30 7.22
C ALA A 18 -7.07 -1.58 6.15
N MET A 19 -6.91 -2.64 5.37
CA MET A 19 -7.90 -3.08 4.37
C MET A 19 -9.21 -3.52 5.03
N MET A 20 -9.16 -4.35 6.06
CA MET A 20 -10.36 -4.78 6.82
C MET A 20 -11.13 -3.57 7.36
N LYS A 21 -10.42 -2.63 7.99
CA LYS A 21 -11.01 -1.39 8.49
C LYS A 21 -11.67 -0.58 7.37
N GLY A 22 -10.97 -0.37 6.25
CA GLY A 22 -11.49 0.34 5.10
C GLY A 22 -12.75 -0.31 4.52
N LEU A 23 -12.74 -1.62 4.34
CA LEU A 23 -13.88 -2.41 3.85
C LEU A 23 -15.12 -2.24 4.73
N MET A 24 -14.96 -2.31 6.04
CA MET A 24 -16.07 -2.13 6.98
C MET A 24 -16.59 -0.71 7.00
N GLN A 25 -15.70 0.29 6.99
CA GLN A 25 -16.08 1.70 7.12
C GLN A 25 -16.64 2.31 5.83
N HIS A 26 -16.11 1.89 4.66
CA HIS A 26 -16.38 2.58 3.39
C HIS A 26 -17.01 1.69 2.31
N ALA A 27 -16.91 0.36 2.44
CA ALA A 27 -17.50 -0.57 1.47
C ALA A 27 -18.70 -1.37 2.03
N GLY A 28 -19.06 -1.15 3.30
CA GLY A 28 -20.23 -1.75 3.94
C GLY A 28 -20.12 -3.25 4.22
N VAL A 29 -18.90 -3.77 4.26
CA VAL A 29 -18.66 -5.20 4.58
C VAL A 29 -18.90 -5.43 6.06
N MET A 30 -19.68 -6.44 6.39
CA MET A 30 -19.95 -6.81 7.78
C MET A 30 -18.76 -7.54 8.38
N PRO A 31 -18.44 -7.34 9.68
CA PRO A 31 -17.31 -8.00 10.34
C PRO A 31 -17.30 -9.52 10.25
N ASP A 32 -18.47 -10.15 10.36
CA ASP A 32 -18.65 -11.59 10.27
C ASP A 32 -18.45 -12.18 8.85
N HIS A 33 -18.41 -11.29 7.83
CA HIS A 33 -18.01 -11.66 6.48
C HIS A 33 -16.49 -11.62 6.25
N ILE A 34 -15.70 -11.29 7.28
CA ILE A 34 -14.24 -11.24 7.20
C ILE A 34 -13.62 -12.34 8.03
N VAL A 35 -12.83 -13.19 7.39
CA VAL A 35 -11.98 -14.18 8.04
C VAL A 35 -10.53 -13.68 8.02
N ALA A 36 -9.89 -13.65 9.20
CA ALA A 36 -8.51 -13.26 9.37
C ALA A 36 -7.65 -14.47 9.70
N SER A 37 -6.90 -15.01 8.73
CA SER A 37 -5.96 -16.11 8.95
C SER A 37 -4.62 -15.55 9.40
N GLU A 38 -4.19 -15.97 10.60
CA GLU A 38 -2.95 -15.50 11.22
C GLU A 38 -2.35 -16.62 12.08
N PRO A 39 -1.08 -17.02 11.88
CA PRO A 39 -0.47 -18.10 12.64
C PRO A 39 -0.30 -17.79 14.14
N ARG A 40 -0.37 -16.53 14.56
CA ARG A 40 -0.31 -16.10 15.96
C ARG A 40 -1.72 -15.94 16.51
N PRO A 41 -2.19 -16.82 17.39
CA PRO A 41 -3.55 -16.76 17.94
C PRO A 41 -3.87 -15.41 18.62
N GLU A 42 -2.88 -14.82 19.32
CA GLU A 42 -3.04 -13.56 20.04
C GLU A 42 -3.40 -12.41 19.08
N ARG A 43 -2.80 -12.40 17.89
CA ARG A 43 -3.12 -11.41 16.88
C ARG A 43 -4.53 -11.60 16.31
N GLY A 44 -4.93 -12.84 16.13
CA GLY A 44 -6.30 -13.17 15.71
C GLY A 44 -7.34 -12.68 16.72
N GLU A 45 -7.13 -12.94 18.00
CA GLU A 45 -8.04 -12.48 19.07
C GLU A 45 -8.03 -10.95 19.21
N GLU A 46 -6.87 -10.27 19.04
CA GLU A 46 -6.81 -8.80 18.98
C GLU A 46 -7.73 -8.23 17.89
N LEU A 47 -7.66 -8.79 16.67
CA LEU A 47 -8.50 -8.34 15.54
C LEU A 47 -9.98 -8.63 15.79
N LYS A 48 -10.30 -9.76 16.39
CA LYS A 48 -11.67 -10.10 16.78
C LYS A 48 -12.24 -9.13 17.80
N LEU A 49 -11.49 -8.84 18.86
CA LEU A 49 -11.91 -7.89 19.89
C LEU A 49 -12.07 -6.47 19.33
N LYS A 50 -11.18 -6.06 18.43
CA LYS A 50 -11.16 -4.70 17.88
C LYS A 50 -12.21 -4.47 16.79
N TYR A 51 -12.45 -5.47 15.96
CA TYR A 51 -13.24 -5.34 14.73
C TYR A 51 -14.41 -6.31 14.60
N GLY A 52 -14.47 -7.35 15.42
CA GLY A 52 -15.52 -8.38 15.33
C GLY A 52 -15.32 -9.39 14.19
N VAL A 53 -14.14 -9.42 13.55
CA VAL A 53 -13.82 -10.37 12.48
C VAL A 53 -13.60 -11.78 13.02
N ARG A 54 -13.66 -12.80 12.15
CA ARG A 54 -13.47 -14.20 12.52
C ARG A 54 -12.01 -14.62 12.36
N PRO A 55 -11.27 -14.89 13.44
CA PRO A 55 -9.89 -15.35 13.34
C PRO A 55 -9.81 -16.86 13.11
N THR A 56 -8.75 -17.30 12.46
CA THR A 56 -8.31 -18.70 12.38
C THR A 56 -6.80 -18.78 12.22
N THR A 57 -6.20 -19.91 12.57
CA THR A 57 -4.78 -20.18 12.30
C THR A 57 -4.57 -21.10 11.09
N ASP A 58 -5.65 -21.59 10.48
CA ASP A 58 -5.62 -22.51 9.35
C ASP A 58 -6.05 -21.80 8.07
N ASN A 59 -5.12 -21.70 7.12
CA ASN A 59 -5.35 -21.05 5.84
C ASN A 59 -6.39 -21.78 4.97
N VAL A 60 -6.46 -23.12 5.07
CA VAL A 60 -7.38 -23.92 4.25
C VAL A 60 -8.81 -23.74 4.75
N ILE A 61 -9.00 -23.74 6.08
CA ILE A 61 -10.31 -23.43 6.68
C ILE A 61 -10.71 -21.99 6.37
N ALA A 62 -9.75 -21.07 6.37
CA ALA A 62 -10.00 -19.65 6.14
C ALA A 62 -10.61 -19.36 4.77
N ILE A 63 -10.16 -20.04 3.72
CA ILE A 63 -10.62 -19.78 2.34
C ILE A 63 -11.95 -20.44 2.00
N ASP A 64 -12.49 -21.30 2.87
CA ASP A 64 -13.73 -21.99 2.60
C ASP A 64 -14.90 -21.01 2.41
N GLY A 65 -15.53 -21.09 1.25
CA GLY A 65 -16.61 -20.21 0.85
C GLY A 65 -16.24 -18.71 0.71
N ALA A 66 -14.96 -18.36 0.63
CA ALA A 66 -14.53 -16.98 0.37
C ALA A 66 -14.87 -16.57 -1.08
N HIS A 67 -15.37 -15.35 -1.24
CA HIS A 67 -15.56 -14.73 -2.55
C HIS A 67 -14.30 -13.97 -2.98
N ILE A 68 -13.56 -13.41 -2.02
CA ILE A 68 -12.30 -12.71 -2.23
C ILE A 68 -11.28 -13.22 -1.23
N VAL A 69 -10.15 -13.71 -1.74
CA VAL A 69 -8.99 -14.16 -0.96
C VAL A 69 -7.88 -13.13 -1.10
N VAL A 70 -7.46 -12.51 0.00
CA VAL A 70 -6.39 -11.52 0.04
C VAL A 70 -5.11 -12.17 0.54
N LEU A 71 -4.09 -12.28 -0.31
CA LEU A 71 -2.75 -12.71 0.07
C LEU A 71 -1.99 -11.49 0.61
N SER A 72 -1.79 -11.46 1.93
CA SER A 72 -1.18 -10.34 2.66
C SER A 72 -0.08 -10.79 3.62
N VAL A 73 0.55 -11.91 3.31
CA VAL A 73 1.70 -12.45 4.01
C VAL A 73 3.01 -11.76 3.58
N LYS A 74 4.08 -11.98 4.34
CA LYS A 74 5.42 -11.55 3.91
C LYS A 74 5.90 -12.40 2.72
N PRO A 75 6.70 -11.83 1.81
CA PRO A 75 7.21 -12.56 0.63
C PRO A 75 7.87 -13.90 0.97
N GLN A 76 8.60 -13.97 2.07
CA GLN A 76 9.37 -15.15 2.50
C GLN A 76 8.52 -16.38 2.83
N VAL A 77 7.25 -16.20 3.18
CA VAL A 77 6.34 -17.31 3.52
C VAL A 77 5.29 -17.56 2.44
N LEU A 78 5.26 -16.74 1.39
CA LEU A 78 4.24 -16.81 0.34
C LEU A 78 4.23 -18.17 -0.36
N HIS A 79 5.41 -18.72 -0.68
CA HIS A 79 5.54 -20.00 -1.38
C HIS A 79 4.80 -21.11 -0.64
N GLY A 80 5.13 -21.33 0.64
CA GLY A 80 4.48 -22.39 1.45
C GLY A 80 2.98 -22.15 1.65
N VAL A 81 2.53 -20.88 1.69
CA VAL A 81 1.10 -20.54 1.72
C VAL A 81 0.42 -20.95 0.41
N MET A 82 1.02 -20.62 -0.74
CA MET A 82 0.44 -20.99 -2.04
C MET A 82 0.38 -22.51 -2.24
N GLU A 83 1.37 -23.26 -1.77
CA GLU A 83 1.34 -24.74 -1.78
C GLU A 83 0.16 -25.28 -0.97
N GLN A 84 -0.09 -24.74 0.23
CA GLN A 84 -1.23 -25.15 1.06
C GLN A 84 -2.58 -24.89 0.38
N LEU A 85 -2.69 -23.81 -0.40
CA LEU A 85 -3.93 -23.35 -1.02
C LEU A 85 -4.13 -23.84 -2.45
N ALA A 86 -3.14 -24.50 -3.06
CA ALA A 86 -3.15 -24.95 -4.46
C ALA A 86 -4.40 -25.79 -4.77
N GLY A 87 -5.17 -25.38 -5.77
CA GLY A 87 -6.39 -26.06 -6.21
C GLY A 87 -7.55 -26.09 -5.20
N ARG A 88 -7.46 -25.33 -4.09
CA ARG A 88 -8.50 -25.29 -3.03
C ARG A 88 -9.36 -24.03 -3.06
N ILE A 89 -8.93 -23.00 -3.77
CA ILE A 89 -9.72 -21.76 -3.94
C ILE A 89 -10.80 -22.02 -4.98
N THR A 90 -12.04 -21.65 -4.67
CA THR A 90 -13.17 -21.80 -5.61
C THR A 90 -12.90 -21.04 -6.89
N PRO A 91 -13.20 -21.61 -8.09
CA PRO A 91 -12.87 -20.99 -9.38
C PRO A 91 -13.43 -19.58 -9.58
N GLU A 92 -14.56 -19.28 -8.95
CA GLU A 92 -15.26 -18.00 -9.02
C GLU A 92 -14.65 -16.93 -8.11
N ALA A 93 -13.84 -17.35 -7.11
CA ALA A 93 -13.25 -16.41 -6.16
C ALA A 93 -12.21 -15.52 -6.82
N LEU A 94 -12.12 -14.29 -6.34
CA LEU A 94 -11.08 -13.35 -6.74
C LEU A 94 -9.89 -13.46 -5.77
N VAL A 95 -8.68 -13.62 -6.29
CA VAL A 95 -7.45 -13.56 -5.49
C VAL A 95 -6.81 -12.19 -5.63
N LEU A 96 -6.67 -11.47 -4.52
CA LEU A 96 -5.96 -10.19 -4.43
C LEU A 96 -4.61 -10.41 -3.72
N SER A 97 -3.50 -10.15 -4.38
CA SER A 97 -2.17 -10.19 -3.77
C SER A 97 -1.63 -8.78 -3.54
N ILE A 98 -1.25 -8.48 -2.31
CA ILE A 98 -0.50 -7.27 -1.95
C ILE A 98 0.96 -7.58 -1.60
N VAL A 99 1.43 -8.77 -1.95
CA VAL A 99 2.78 -9.24 -1.62
C VAL A 99 3.79 -8.63 -2.59
N ALA A 100 4.75 -7.90 -2.04
CA ALA A 100 5.80 -7.27 -2.83
C ALA A 100 6.62 -8.31 -3.62
N GLY A 101 6.84 -8.04 -4.90
CA GLY A 101 7.62 -8.91 -5.80
C GLY A 101 6.89 -10.15 -6.33
N ALA A 102 5.74 -10.54 -5.76
CA ALA A 102 5.00 -11.73 -6.20
C ALA A 102 4.31 -11.48 -7.55
N GLN A 103 4.81 -12.08 -8.62
CA GLN A 103 4.27 -11.92 -9.97
C GLN A 103 2.97 -12.70 -10.17
N ILE A 104 2.06 -12.15 -10.97
CA ILE A 104 0.76 -12.74 -11.30
C ILE A 104 0.91 -14.17 -11.84
N GLU A 105 1.83 -14.37 -12.79
CA GLU A 105 2.08 -15.67 -13.39
C GLU A 105 2.47 -16.73 -12.35
N THR A 106 3.35 -16.38 -11.41
CA THR A 106 3.76 -17.26 -10.33
C THR A 106 2.60 -17.60 -9.41
N ILE A 107 1.81 -16.60 -9.00
CA ILE A 107 0.64 -16.79 -8.14
C ILE A 107 -0.39 -17.69 -8.84
N ALA A 108 -0.73 -17.38 -10.10
CA ALA A 108 -1.73 -18.13 -10.87
C ALA A 108 -1.33 -19.60 -11.04
N ARG A 109 -0.07 -19.86 -11.37
CA ARG A 109 0.47 -21.21 -11.55
C ARG A 109 0.46 -22.00 -10.24
N MET A 110 0.95 -21.41 -9.15
CA MET A 110 1.06 -22.11 -7.87
C MET A 110 -0.30 -22.37 -7.21
N LEU A 111 -1.21 -21.41 -7.27
CA LEU A 111 -2.56 -21.57 -6.75
C LEU A 111 -3.47 -22.40 -7.69
N GLN A 112 -3.05 -22.64 -8.94
CA GLN A 112 -3.90 -23.20 -10.00
C GLN A 112 -5.20 -22.40 -10.16
N HIS A 113 -5.08 -21.04 -10.17
CA HIS A 113 -6.21 -20.13 -10.15
C HIS A 113 -6.04 -19.02 -11.20
N ALA A 114 -7.10 -18.67 -11.92
CA ALA A 114 -7.04 -17.77 -13.07
C ALA A 114 -7.33 -16.29 -12.74
N ALA A 115 -8.18 -16.04 -11.75
CA ALA A 115 -8.65 -14.69 -11.41
C ALA A 115 -7.73 -14.04 -10.36
N ILE A 116 -6.63 -13.42 -10.82
CA ILE A 116 -5.62 -12.82 -9.94
C ILE A 116 -5.57 -11.30 -10.16
N VAL A 117 -5.56 -10.57 -9.05
CA VAL A 117 -5.20 -9.16 -8.99
C VAL A 117 -3.93 -9.02 -8.16
N ARG A 118 -2.96 -8.29 -8.68
CA ARG A 118 -1.78 -7.87 -7.95
C ARG A 118 -1.87 -6.38 -7.64
N ALA A 119 -1.59 -5.99 -6.40
CA ALA A 119 -1.67 -4.62 -5.96
C ALA A 119 -0.49 -4.24 -5.05
N MET A 120 -0.16 -2.97 -5.03
CA MET A 120 0.85 -2.41 -4.15
C MET A 120 0.28 -1.20 -3.42
N PRO A 121 -0.31 -1.40 -2.23
CA PRO A 121 -0.75 -0.33 -1.34
C PRO A 121 0.44 0.26 -0.56
N ASN A 122 0.18 1.33 0.19
CA ASN A 122 1.14 1.92 1.11
C ASN A 122 0.55 2.19 2.49
N THR A 123 1.40 2.48 3.47
CA THR A 123 1.04 2.56 4.90
C THR A 123 0.01 3.64 5.27
N PRO A 124 -0.15 4.79 4.57
CA PRO A 124 -1.23 5.74 4.85
C PRO A 124 -2.65 5.16 4.68
N ALA A 125 -2.79 3.98 4.07
CA ALA A 125 -4.03 3.21 4.06
C ALA A 125 -4.63 2.99 5.47
N GLN A 126 -3.81 2.95 6.52
CA GLN A 126 -4.26 2.81 7.92
C GLN A 126 -5.20 3.92 8.38
N ILE A 127 -5.13 5.06 7.72
CA ILE A 127 -5.99 6.23 7.99
C ILE A 127 -6.88 6.61 6.80
N GLY A 128 -7.05 5.70 5.82
CA GLY A 128 -7.89 5.93 4.64
C GLY A 128 -7.25 6.86 3.58
N LEU A 129 -5.96 7.12 3.67
CA LEU A 129 -5.21 7.98 2.74
C LEU A 129 -4.13 7.20 2.01
N GLY A 130 -4.38 5.92 1.74
CA GLY A 130 -3.48 5.07 0.97
C GLY A 130 -3.42 5.45 -0.50
N MET A 131 -2.36 5.02 -1.16
CA MET A 131 -2.27 4.94 -2.60
C MET A 131 -2.02 3.48 -2.98
N THR A 132 -2.89 2.94 -3.82
CA THR A 132 -2.77 1.56 -4.32
C THR A 132 -2.62 1.55 -5.83
N VAL A 133 -1.53 1.00 -6.33
CA VAL A 133 -1.38 0.70 -7.77
C VAL A 133 -1.67 -0.78 -7.97
N TRP A 134 -2.47 -1.12 -8.99
CA TRP A 134 -2.88 -2.49 -9.20
C TRP A 134 -3.02 -2.88 -10.68
N THR A 135 -2.91 -4.18 -10.94
CA THR A 135 -3.15 -4.81 -12.24
C THR A 135 -3.77 -6.18 -12.03
N CYS A 136 -4.21 -6.82 -13.11
CA CYS A 136 -4.88 -8.11 -13.01
C CYS A 136 -4.63 -9.00 -14.22
N THR A 137 -4.99 -10.29 -14.09
CA THR A 137 -5.05 -11.21 -15.22
C THR A 137 -6.05 -10.72 -16.28
N PRO A 138 -5.77 -10.93 -17.58
CA PRO A 138 -6.71 -10.57 -18.66
C PRO A 138 -8.07 -11.27 -18.57
N THR A 139 -8.13 -12.41 -17.90
CA THR A 139 -9.32 -13.24 -17.72
C THR A 139 -10.31 -12.69 -16.70
N LEU A 140 -9.94 -11.64 -15.96
CA LEU A 140 -10.81 -11.04 -14.96
C LEU A 140 -12.08 -10.47 -15.62
N SER A 141 -13.24 -10.85 -15.09
CA SER A 141 -14.52 -10.29 -15.54
C SER A 141 -14.65 -8.82 -15.07
N GLU A 142 -15.49 -8.05 -15.77
CA GLU A 142 -15.74 -6.65 -15.40
C GLU A 142 -16.29 -6.50 -13.96
N PRO A 143 -17.22 -7.34 -13.48
CA PRO A 143 -17.63 -7.31 -12.08
C PRO A 143 -16.49 -7.53 -11.10
N GLN A 144 -15.56 -8.46 -11.37
CA GLN A 144 -14.39 -8.69 -10.52
C GLN A 144 -13.42 -7.51 -10.52
N ARG A 145 -13.23 -6.83 -11.67
CA ARG A 145 -12.46 -5.58 -11.75
C ARG A 145 -13.05 -4.49 -10.88
N GLN A 146 -14.37 -4.30 -10.94
CA GLN A 146 -15.10 -3.34 -10.10
C GLN A 146 -15.04 -3.70 -8.62
N GLN A 147 -15.06 -5.00 -8.27
CA GLN A 147 -14.84 -5.44 -6.90
C GLN A 147 -13.44 -5.05 -6.41
N ALA A 148 -12.38 -5.34 -7.19
CA ALA A 148 -11.01 -4.96 -6.84
C ALA A 148 -10.87 -3.45 -6.66
N GLN A 149 -11.41 -2.66 -7.59
CA GLN A 149 -11.43 -1.20 -7.52
C GLN A 149 -12.12 -0.70 -6.25
N THR A 150 -13.30 -1.27 -5.92
CA THR A 150 -14.04 -0.92 -4.68
C THR A 150 -13.24 -1.29 -3.43
N VAL A 151 -12.56 -2.44 -3.44
CA VAL A 151 -11.69 -2.86 -2.32
C VAL A 151 -10.59 -1.82 -2.11
N PHE A 152 -9.83 -1.47 -3.15
CA PHE A 152 -8.71 -0.54 -3.02
C PHE A 152 -9.17 0.89 -2.71
N GLY A 153 -10.27 1.34 -3.30
CA GLY A 153 -10.88 2.64 -3.02
C GLY A 153 -11.39 2.78 -1.57
N SER A 154 -11.60 1.67 -0.85
CA SER A 154 -12.10 1.71 0.53
C SER A 154 -11.08 2.21 1.56
N PHE A 155 -9.79 2.23 1.23
CA PHE A 155 -8.73 2.68 2.14
C PHE A 155 -7.76 3.71 1.53
N GLY A 156 -8.18 4.36 0.42
CA GLY A 156 -7.41 5.44 -0.21
C GLY A 156 -7.78 5.64 -1.67
N GLU A 157 -6.85 6.19 -2.43
CA GLU A 157 -6.93 6.30 -3.89
C GLU A 157 -6.30 5.07 -4.56
N GLU A 158 -6.78 4.73 -5.75
CA GLU A 158 -6.25 3.61 -6.52
C GLU A 158 -5.93 4.02 -7.96
N VAL A 159 -4.99 3.32 -8.59
CA VAL A 159 -4.63 3.48 -9.99
C VAL A 159 -4.47 2.10 -10.63
N TYR A 160 -5.29 1.81 -11.62
CA TYR A 160 -5.10 0.64 -12.47
C TYR A 160 -3.99 0.88 -13.49
N VAL A 161 -3.14 -0.13 -13.71
CA VAL A 161 -2.13 -0.17 -14.76
C VAL A 161 -2.26 -1.47 -15.54
N ASP A 162 -2.06 -1.44 -16.84
CA ASP A 162 -2.18 -2.59 -17.74
C ASP A 162 -0.91 -3.45 -17.83
N ASP A 163 0.22 -2.93 -17.37
CA ASP A 163 1.50 -3.63 -17.36
C ASP A 163 1.98 -3.88 -15.93
N GLU A 164 2.17 -5.15 -15.58
CA GLU A 164 2.62 -5.56 -14.26
C GLU A 164 3.98 -4.97 -13.83
N ARG A 165 4.83 -4.58 -14.79
CA ARG A 165 6.12 -3.92 -14.50
C ARG A 165 5.98 -2.62 -13.74
N TYR A 166 4.84 -1.93 -13.86
CA TYR A 166 4.54 -0.72 -13.09
C TYR A 166 4.43 -0.96 -11.58
N LEU A 167 4.11 -2.18 -11.15
CA LEU A 167 3.98 -2.50 -9.72
C LEU A 167 5.33 -2.41 -8.99
N ASP A 168 6.43 -2.77 -9.64
CA ASP A 168 7.77 -2.60 -9.07
C ASP A 168 8.19 -1.13 -9.01
N MET A 169 7.78 -0.33 -10.01
CA MET A 169 7.95 1.12 -10.00
C MET A 169 7.11 1.76 -8.88
N ALA A 170 5.86 1.34 -8.73
CA ALA A 170 4.96 1.78 -7.67
C ALA A 170 5.49 1.40 -6.28
N THR A 171 6.07 0.20 -6.13
CA THR A 171 6.73 -0.21 -4.88
C THR A 171 7.82 0.78 -4.48
N ALA A 172 8.63 1.22 -5.45
CA ALA A 172 9.69 2.18 -5.19
C ALA A 172 9.17 3.60 -4.94
N LEU A 173 8.14 4.05 -5.66
CA LEU A 173 7.67 5.44 -5.63
C LEU A 173 6.65 5.66 -4.51
N SER A 174 5.54 4.91 -4.50
CA SER A 174 4.44 5.09 -3.54
C SER A 174 4.48 4.10 -2.39
N GLY A 175 4.89 2.85 -2.62
CA GLY A 175 5.01 1.83 -1.57
C GLY A 175 6.07 2.19 -0.52
N THR A 176 7.25 2.59 -0.97
CA THR A 176 8.36 3.08 -0.12
C THR A 176 8.24 4.58 0.18
N GLY A 177 7.42 5.30 -0.59
CA GLY A 177 7.24 6.76 -0.52
C GLY A 177 7.06 7.34 0.87
N PRO A 178 6.24 6.76 1.76
CA PRO A 178 6.09 7.26 3.12
C PRO A 178 7.40 7.40 3.88
N ALA A 179 8.37 6.49 3.68
CA ALA A 179 9.68 6.59 4.33
C ALA A 179 10.46 7.83 3.87
N TYR A 180 10.37 8.20 2.59
CA TYR A 180 11.00 9.42 2.06
C TYR A 180 10.37 10.69 2.63
N VAL A 181 9.05 10.69 2.78
CA VAL A 181 8.30 11.81 3.35
C VAL A 181 8.62 11.95 4.83
N PHE A 182 8.69 10.83 5.57
CA PHE A 182 8.99 10.88 7.01
C PHE A 182 10.41 11.40 7.29
N ILE A 183 11.44 10.96 6.57
CA ILE A 183 12.79 11.47 6.76
C ILE A 183 12.90 12.97 6.37
N PHE A 184 12.17 13.39 5.34
CA PHE A 184 12.08 14.80 4.97
C PHE A 184 11.44 15.63 6.09
N MET A 185 10.29 15.18 6.63
CA MET A 185 9.61 15.87 7.73
C MET A 185 10.44 15.88 9.00
N GLU A 186 11.07 14.74 9.35
CA GLU A 186 11.98 14.63 10.51
C GLU A 186 13.12 15.65 10.41
N SER A 187 13.77 15.75 9.25
CA SER A 187 14.83 16.72 9.01
C SER A 187 14.36 18.18 9.18
N MET A 188 13.14 18.50 8.75
CA MET A 188 12.55 19.83 8.97
C MET A 188 12.26 20.09 10.45
N VAL A 189 11.74 19.10 11.18
CA VAL A 189 11.47 19.21 12.63
C VAL A 189 12.77 19.44 13.38
N ASP A 190 13.81 18.67 13.09
CA ASP A 190 15.11 18.81 13.76
C ASP A 190 15.76 20.18 13.47
N ALA A 191 15.65 20.67 12.24
CA ALA A 191 16.07 22.03 11.90
C ALA A 191 15.27 23.09 12.69
N GLY A 192 13.95 22.88 12.85
CA GLY A 192 13.11 23.77 13.66
C GLY A 192 13.52 23.80 15.13
N VAL A 193 13.88 22.65 15.70
CA VAL A 193 14.42 22.57 17.07
C VAL A 193 15.77 23.27 17.17
N HIS A 194 16.63 23.11 16.18
CA HIS A 194 17.92 23.81 16.12
C HIS A 194 17.76 25.36 16.05
N LEU A 195 16.69 25.84 15.42
CA LEU A 195 16.34 27.26 15.42
C LEU A 195 15.80 27.80 16.74
N GLY A 196 15.47 26.91 17.70
CA GLY A 196 14.99 27.26 19.05
C GLY A 196 13.51 26.97 19.31
N PHE A 197 12.77 26.37 18.39
CA PHE A 197 11.40 25.88 18.67
C PHE A 197 11.43 24.66 19.60
N SER A 198 10.42 24.53 20.46
CA SER A 198 10.17 23.22 21.09
C SER A 198 9.82 22.19 20.01
N ARG A 199 10.17 20.91 20.22
CA ARG A 199 9.84 19.81 19.29
C ARG A 199 8.36 19.79 18.94
N TYR A 200 7.49 19.95 19.94
CA TYR A 200 6.04 20.01 19.74
C TYR A 200 5.61 21.12 18.77
N VAL A 201 6.18 22.31 18.88
CA VAL A 201 5.86 23.43 17.97
C VAL A 201 6.43 23.15 16.58
N ALA A 202 7.67 22.67 16.47
CA ALA A 202 8.30 22.32 15.21
C ALA A 202 7.48 21.26 14.45
N GLU A 203 7.04 20.20 15.12
CA GLU A 203 6.15 19.17 14.52
C GLU A 203 4.86 19.76 14.00
N LYS A 204 4.16 20.57 14.78
CA LYS A 204 2.93 21.24 14.32
C LYS A 204 3.14 22.07 13.06
N LEU A 205 4.21 22.85 13.02
CA LEU A 205 4.54 23.70 11.87
C LEU A 205 4.83 22.84 10.63
N VAL A 206 5.65 21.82 10.78
CA VAL A 206 6.07 20.95 9.66
C VAL A 206 4.88 20.16 9.12
N TYR A 207 4.09 19.50 9.99
CA TYR A 207 2.96 18.69 9.55
C TYR A 207 1.93 19.50 8.79
N GLN A 208 1.59 20.69 9.30
CA GLN A 208 0.61 21.56 8.61
C GLN A 208 1.18 22.14 7.32
N THR A 209 2.48 22.49 7.27
CA THR A 209 3.13 23.00 6.06
C THR A 209 3.13 21.93 4.97
N VAL A 210 3.54 20.69 5.28
CA VAL A 210 3.58 19.60 4.32
C VAL A 210 2.18 19.27 3.81
N ARG A 211 1.21 19.09 4.73
CA ARG A 211 -0.19 18.83 4.37
C ARG A 211 -0.76 19.93 3.47
N GLY A 212 -0.60 21.19 3.88
CA GLY A 212 -1.13 22.32 3.12
C GLY A 212 -0.48 22.45 1.73
N SER A 213 0.81 22.16 1.61
CA SER A 213 1.53 22.19 0.33
C SER A 213 1.02 21.09 -0.63
N VAL A 214 0.75 19.89 -0.13
CA VAL A 214 0.16 18.79 -0.92
C VAL A 214 -1.23 19.16 -1.42
N GLU A 215 -2.10 19.62 -0.52
CA GLU A 215 -3.48 20.00 -0.89
C GLU A 215 -3.49 21.18 -1.86
N TYR A 216 -2.64 22.18 -1.65
CA TYR A 216 -2.49 23.30 -2.57
C TYR A 216 -2.03 22.85 -3.95
N ALA A 217 -1.05 21.95 -4.04
CA ALA A 217 -0.58 21.41 -5.30
C ALA A 217 -1.67 20.65 -6.07
N ARG A 218 -2.46 19.83 -5.37
CA ARG A 218 -3.60 19.07 -5.94
C ARG A 218 -4.68 20.01 -6.50
N GLN A 219 -5.08 21.02 -5.73
CA GLN A 219 -6.12 21.98 -6.13
C GLN A 219 -5.68 22.92 -7.25
N ALA A 220 -4.43 23.34 -7.22
CA ALA A 220 -3.90 24.26 -8.23
C ALA A 220 -3.76 23.66 -9.63
N GLY A 221 -3.56 22.33 -9.74
CA GLY A 221 -3.37 21.61 -10.99
C GLY A 221 -2.20 22.12 -11.85
N ARG A 222 -1.21 22.77 -11.21
CA ARG A 222 -0.05 23.38 -11.87
C ARG A 222 1.21 22.56 -11.65
N HIS A 223 2.16 22.70 -12.56
CA HIS A 223 3.48 22.08 -12.39
C HIS A 223 4.16 22.54 -11.09
N LEU A 224 4.75 21.60 -10.33
CA LEU A 224 5.34 21.89 -9.00
C LEU A 224 6.43 22.97 -9.05
N ALA A 225 7.21 23.06 -10.14
CA ALA A 225 8.20 24.12 -10.30
C ALA A 225 7.54 25.51 -10.37
N THR A 226 6.35 25.62 -10.98
CA THR A 226 5.60 26.89 -11.02
C THR A 226 5.14 27.28 -9.62
N LEU A 227 4.60 26.32 -8.84
CA LEU A 227 4.18 26.57 -7.46
C LEU A 227 5.36 26.98 -6.57
N ARG A 228 6.51 26.27 -6.70
CA ARG A 228 7.75 26.64 -6.01
C ARG A 228 8.20 28.07 -6.34
N ASN A 229 8.15 28.44 -7.61
CA ASN A 229 8.56 29.80 -8.03
C ASN A 229 7.63 30.88 -7.48
N GLN A 230 6.33 30.60 -7.32
CA GLN A 230 5.37 31.56 -6.74
C GLN A 230 5.68 31.91 -5.27
N VAL A 231 6.34 31.03 -4.53
CA VAL A 231 6.75 31.27 -3.14
C VAL A 231 8.22 31.69 -3.02
N THR A 232 8.87 32.00 -4.16
CA THR A 232 10.30 32.33 -4.21
C THR A 232 10.48 33.72 -4.78
N SER A 233 10.62 34.73 -3.90
CA SER A 233 10.94 36.09 -4.31
C SER A 233 12.46 36.30 -4.44
N PRO A 234 12.92 37.17 -5.34
CA PRO A 234 14.34 37.51 -5.44
C PRO A 234 14.89 38.04 -4.11
N GLY A 235 16.01 37.47 -3.65
CA GLY A 235 16.64 37.85 -2.38
C GLY A 235 15.88 37.45 -1.13
N GLY A 236 14.77 36.69 -1.28
CA GLY A 236 13.98 36.22 -0.13
C GLY A 236 14.54 34.94 0.54
N THR A 237 14.02 34.62 1.71
CA THR A 237 14.42 33.44 2.50
C THR A 237 14.24 32.12 1.72
N SER A 238 13.18 32.03 0.90
CA SER A 238 12.95 30.86 0.06
C SER A 238 14.03 30.68 -1.00
N ALA A 239 14.52 31.79 -1.61
CA ALA A 239 15.58 31.71 -2.61
C ALA A 239 16.89 31.20 -2.01
N GLU A 240 17.27 31.71 -0.84
CA GLU A 240 18.46 31.26 -0.12
C GLU A 240 18.36 29.80 0.33
N ALA A 241 17.23 29.39 0.88
CA ALA A 241 16.99 28.01 1.29
C ALA A 241 17.07 27.05 0.09
N LEU A 242 16.45 27.41 -1.03
CA LEU A 242 16.47 26.58 -2.25
C LEU A 242 17.88 26.45 -2.83
N TYR A 243 18.70 27.52 -2.77
CA TYR A 243 20.11 27.46 -3.18
C TYR A 243 20.86 26.36 -2.41
N HIS A 244 20.72 26.31 -1.09
CA HIS A 244 21.37 25.29 -0.26
C HIS A 244 20.83 23.87 -0.53
N ILE A 245 19.52 23.68 -0.74
CA ILE A 245 18.90 22.41 -1.09
C ILE A 245 19.42 21.89 -2.43
N GLU A 246 19.45 22.74 -3.45
CA GLU A 246 19.94 22.35 -4.79
C GLU A 246 21.47 22.07 -4.76
N LYS A 247 22.25 22.90 -4.05
CA LYS A 247 23.69 22.66 -3.83
C LYS A 247 23.96 21.35 -3.08
N GLY A 248 23.08 20.96 -2.15
CA GLY A 248 23.12 19.68 -1.43
C GLY A 248 22.71 18.48 -2.29
N GLY A 249 22.22 18.69 -3.52
CA GLY A 249 21.94 17.64 -4.49
C GLY A 249 20.69 16.81 -4.16
N LEU A 250 19.68 17.37 -3.49
CA LEU A 250 18.45 16.69 -3.09
C LEU A 250 17.84 15.86 -4.23
N ARG A 251 17.77 16.44 -5.45
CA ARG A 251 17.18 15.74 -6.61
C ARG A 251 17.96 14.47 -6.98
N THR A 252 19.28 14.54 -6.92
CA THR A 252 20.17 13.40 -7.21
C THR A 252 20.00 12.31 -6.16
N VAL A 253 19.93 12.67 -4.87
CA VAL A 253 19.72 11.73 -3.77
C VAL A 253 18.38 11.04 -3.93
N MET A 254 17.29 11.78 -4.15
CA MET A 254 15.95 11.22 -4.34
C MET A 254 15.89 10.27 -5.54
N SER A 255 16.44 10.68 -6.69
CA SER A 255 16.44 9.83 -7.88
C SER A 255 17.19 8.51 -7.65
N ARG A 256 18.38 8.58 -7.03
CA ARG A 256 19.18 7.38 -6.71
C ARG A 256 18.50 6.47 -5.69
N SER A 257 17.86 7.05 -4.67
CA SER A 257 17.17 6.28 -3.63
C SER A 257 15.95 5.52 -4.19
N ILE A 258 15.13 6.19 -5.00
CA ILE A 258 13.97 5.57 -5.66
C ILE A 258 14.43 4.48 -6.64
N TRP A 259 15.50 4.73 -7.40
CA TRP A 259 16.08 3.72 -8.29
C TRP A 259 16.59 2.50 -7.52
N ALA A 260 17.27 2.69 -6.41
CA ALA A 260 17.74 1.59 -5.56
C ALA A 260 16.58 0.75 -5.00
N ALA A 261 15.50 1.41 -4.56
CA ALA A 261 14.28 0.73 -4.12
C ALA A 261 13.63 -0.08 -5.25
N TYR A 262 13.57 0.46 -6.46
CA TYR A 262 13.08 -0.25 -7.65
C TYR A 262 13.91 -1.51 -7.96
N GLN A 263 15.23 -1.39 -7.95
CA GLN A 263 16.12 -2.54 -8.17
C GLN A 263 15.95 -3.60 -7.09
N LYS A 264 15.74 -3.19 -5.83
CA LYS A 264 15.47 -4.13 -4.73
C LYS A 264 14.13 -4.84 -4.90
N SER A 265 13.07 -4.13 -5.30
CA SER A 265 11.75 -4.74 -5.58
C SER A 265 11.86 -5.84 -6.63
N ARG A 266 12.54 -5.56 -7.74
CA ARG A 266 12.76 -6.56 -8.81
C ARG A 266 13.56 -7.79 -8.35
N LYS A 267 14.55 -7.60 -7.46
CA LYS A 267 15.33 -8.73 -6.91
C LYS A 267 14.48 -9.60 -5.98
N LEU A 268 13.60 -9.00 -5.18
CA LEU A 268 12.68 -9.75 -4.32
C LEU A 268 11.73 -10.63 -5.13
N GLY A 269 11.24 -10.13 -6.28
CA GLY A 269 10.38 -10.91 -7.17
C GLY A 269 11.07 -12.12 -7.80
N ARG A 270 12.37 -12.04 -8.06
CA ARG A 270 13.15 -13.18 -8.58
C ARG A 270 13.39 -14.27 -7.53
N GLY A 271 13.62 -13.88 -6.28
CA GLY A 271 13.83 -14.85 -5.19
C GLY A 271 12.60 -15.65 -4.78
N ILE A 272 11.39 -15.22 -5.19
CA ILE A 272 10.16 -16.01 -4.99
C ILE A 272 10.03 -17.16 -6.04
N VAL A 273 10.78 -17.06 -7.12
CA VAL A 273 10.71 -18.02 -8.25
C VAL A 273 11.80 -19.11 -8.14
N GLU A 274 12.87 -18.85 -7.38
CA GLU A 274 14.08 -19.70 -7.33
C GLU A 274 14.12 -20.66 -6.12
N ASP A 275 13.19 -20.58 -5.19
CA ASP A 275 12.99 -21.54 -4.09
C ASP A 275 11.83 -22.53 -4.41
#